data_15f8bda33ce3bcb17f2aacd6f064756a
#
_entry.id   15f8bda33ce3bcb17f2aacd6f064756a
#
_cell.length_a   1.000
_cell.length_b   1.000
_cell.length_c   1.000
_cell.angle_alpha   90.00
_cell.angle_beta   90.00
_cell.angle_gamma   90.00
#
_symmetry.space_group_name_H-M   'P 1'
#
loop_
_entity.id
_entity.type
_entity.pdbx_description
1 polymer ?
#
loop_
_entity_poly.entity_id
_entity_poly.type
_entity_poly.pdbx_seq_one_letter_code
_entity_poly.pdbx_strand_id
1 'polypeptide(L)'
;NDKNSRVAIECLLKDNYLVIAGELTSKHKPNYRSLVDDVIHRIGYEKLGCGYDRFDIMGGLNVNIRVSEQSPDIALGVDKDGAGDQGIMYGYATNETPEMMPLPFMVATKFLELLKNHPSKMFRADAKAQVSFDYDSGKITTFLCSVQHSPDVEVSDFRHVIESMMVLAACEYGLNTDFEKLVNPTGRFVIGGPFADCGVTGRKLACDTYGGIGH
;
A
#
# COMPACT_ATOMS: atom_id res chain seq x y z
N ASN A 1 0.56 2.09 25.37
CA ASN A 1 -0.56 2.68 24.65
C ASN A 1 -1.87 2.09 25.18
N ASP A 2 -3.00 2.61 24.78
CA ASP A 2 -4.31 2.24 25.31
C ASP A 2 -4.97 1.15 24.45
N LYS A 3 -5.16 -0.06 25.00
CA LYS A 3 -5.78 -1.20 24.28
C LYS A 3 -7.28 -1.02 24.02
N ASN A 4 -7.92 -0.10 24.76
CA ASN A 4 -9.35 0.18 24.66
C ASN A 4 -9.64 1.42 23.81
N SER A 5 -8.65 1.90 23.04
CA SER A 5 -8.88 3.03 22.13
C SER A 5 -9.91 2.68 21.08
N ARG A 6 -10.87 3.59 20.88
CA ARG A 6 -11.77 3.57 19.73
C ARG A 6 -11.26 4.57 18.70
N VAL A 7 -11.04 4.10 17.48
CA VAL A 7 -10.37 4.86 16.43
C VAL A 7 -11.21 4.78 15.16
N ALA A 8 -11.62 5.94 14.67
CA ALA A 8 -12.31 6.12 13.38
C ALA A 8 -11.65 7.33 12.69
N ILE A 9 -10.42 7.14 12.20
CA ILE A 9 -9.60 8.19 11.59
C ILE A 9 -9.37 7.86 10.13
N GLU A 10 -9.66 8.83 9.27
CA GLU A 10 -9.44 8.77 7.82
C GLU A 10 -8.34 9.75 7.41
N CYS A 11 -7.61 9.37 6.35
CA CYS A 11 -6.59 10.20 5.75
C CYS A 11 -6.86 10.40 4.27
N LEU A 12 -6.63 11.63 3.80
CA LEU A 12 -6.62 11.97 2.39
C LEU A 12 -5.32 12.70 2.07
N LEU A 13 -4.58 12.22 1.08
CA LEU A 13 -3.34 12.84 0.64
C LEU A 13 -3.39 13.11 -0.87
N LYS A 14 -3.23 14.38 -1.24
CA LYS A 14 -3.10 14.81 -2.65
C LYS A 14 -2.04 15.91 -2.75
N ASP A 15 -1.12 15.74 -3.68
CA ASP A 15 0.04 16.62 -3.84
C ASP A 15 0.77 16.78 -2.49
N ASN A 16 0.93 17.99 -1.98
CA ASN A 16 1.50 18.28 -0.67
C ASN A 16 0.45 18.59 0.41
N TYR A 17 -0.81 18.16 0.22
CA TYR A 17 -1.90 18.44 1.15
C TYR A 17 -2.42 17.14 1.77
N LEU A 18 -2.28 17.04 3.09
CA LEU A 18 -2.75 15.90 3.90
C LEU A 18 -3.87 16.36 4.83
N VAL A 19 -4.99 15.66 4.79
CA VAL A 19 -6.06 15.78 5.79
C VAL A 19 -6.06 14.53 6.65
N ILE A 20 -6.10 14.71 7.97
CA ILE A 20 -6.35 13.66 8.96
C ILE A 20 -7.61 14.07 9.70
N ALA A 21 -8.69 13.32 9.55
CA ALA A 21 -9.98 13.66 10.14
C ALA A 21 -10.66 12.43 10.72
N GLY A 22 -11.52 12.65 11.74
CA GLY A 22 -12.29 11.59 12.37
C GLY A 22 -12.36 11.69 13.88
N GLU A 23 -12.58 10.57 14.55
CA GLU A 23 -12.76 10.49 15.98
C GLU A 23 -11.73 9.56 16.65
N LEU A 24 -11.26 9.99 17.81
CA LEU A 24 -10.38 9.21 18.67
C LEU A 24 -10.84 9.32 20.12
N THR A 25 -11.27 8.22 20.71
CA THR A 25 -11.46 8.10 22.15
C THR A 25 -10.34 7.21 22.71
N SER A 26 -9.40 7.82 23.41
CA SER A 26 -8.21 7.15 23.93
C SER A 26 -7.61 7.91 25.09
N LYS A 27 -7.00 7.18 26.03
CA LYS A 27 -6.15 7.76 27.08
C LYS A 27 -4.83 8.29 26.52
N HIS A 28 -4.42 7.79 25.36
CA HIS A 28 -3.22 8.24 24.67
C HIS A 28 -3.58 9.25 23.58
N LYS A 29 -2.94 10.42 23.61
CA LYS A 29 -3.09 11.44 22.57
C LYS A 29 -1.84 11.43 21.68
N PRO A 30 -1.90 10.90 20.45
CA PRO A 30 -0.74 10.83 19.58
C PRO A 30 -0.34 12.23 19.07
N ASN A 31 0.95 12.42 18.83
CA ASN A 31 1.43 13.57 18.07
C ASN A 31 1.30 13.25 16.57
N TYR A 32 0.19 13.68 15.96
CA TYR A 32 -0.09 13.40 14.56
C TYR A 32 1.00 13.94 13.62
N ARG A 33 1.59 15.10 13.92
CA ARG A 33 2.63 15.67 13.08
C ARG A 33 3.87 14.79 13.03
N SER A 34 4.34 14.36 14.20
CA SER A 34 5.47 13.43 14.29
C SER A 34 5.20 12.11 13.58
N LEU A 35 3.97 11.57 13.70
CA LEU A 35 3.58 10.35 12.99
C LEU A 35 3.60 10.53 11.47
N VAL A 36 3.15 11.67 10.96
CA VAL A 36 3.20 12.00 9.53
C VAL A 36 4.65 12.06 9.06
N ASP A 37 5.51 12.79 9.77
CA ASP A 37 6.92 12.94 9.42
C ASP A 37 7.62 11.56 9.40
N ASP A 38 7.37 10.71 10.39
CA ASP A 38 7.89 9.33 10.43
C ASP A 38 7.42 8.47 9.25
N VAL A 39 6.15 8.58 8.87
CA VAL A 39 5.58 7.80 7.74
C VAL A 39 6.18 8.27 6.43
N ILE A 40 6.24 9.57 6.18
CA ILE A 40 6.81 10.16 4.97
C ILE A 40 8.29 9.76 4.82
N HIS A 41 9.05 9.83 5.94
CA HIS A 41 10.44 9.39 5.97
C HIS A 41 10.60 7.88 5.66
N ARG A 42 9.77 7.01 6.25
CA ARG A 42 9.80 5.56 6.01
C ARG A 42 9.45 5.17 4.57
N ILE A 43 8.54 5.92 3.94
CA ILE A 43 8.19 5.72 2.53
C ILE A 43 9.36 6.17 1.63
N GLY A 44 10.20 7.10 2.10
CA GLY A 44 11.36 7.59 1.39
C GLY A 44 11.10 8.81 0.51
N TYR A 45 9.97 9.50 0.69
CA TYR A 45 9.67 10.72 -0.08
C TYR A 45 10.66 11.86 0.17
N GLU A 46 11.33 11.92 1.31
CA GLU A 46 12.37 12.90 1.61
C GLU A 46 13.72 12.59 0.92
N LYS A 47 13.98 11.33 0.59
CA LYS A 47 15.27 10.88 0.05
C LYS A 47 15.31 10.84 -1.48
N LEU A 48 14.21 11.15 -2.12
CA LEU A 48 14.05 10.92 -3.54
C LEU A 48 14.71 11.96 -4.44
N GLY A 49 15.66 12.74 -3.97
CA GLY A 49 16.56 13.70 -4.65
C GLY A 49 16.58 13.69 -6.19
N CYS A 50 15.44 13.70 -6.82
CA CYS A 50 15.21 13.36 -8.21
C CYS A 50 14.28 14.35 -8.89
N GLY A 51 14.31 15.60 -8.46
CA GLY A 51 13.52 16.65 -9.07
C GLY A 51 12.00 16.54 -8.84
N TYR A 52 11.59 15.57 -8.04
CA TYR A 52 10.20 15.34 -7.62
C TYR A 52 9.99 15.47 -6.12
N ASP A 53 10.96 16.00 -5.40
CA ASP A 53 10.79 16.44 -4.02
C ASP A 53 9.94 17.72 -3.99
N ARG A 54 8.74 17.59 -4.56
CA ARG A 54 7.75 18.67 -4.53
C ARG A 54 7.35 19.02 -3.10
N PHE A 55 7.54 18.10 -2.15
CA PHE A 55 7.37 18.41 -0.74
C PHE A 55 8.35 19.49 -0.28
N ASP A 56 9.61 19.44 -0.73
CA ASP A 56 10.61 20.47 -0.43
C ASP A 56 10.41 21.74 -1.25
N ILE A 57 10.10 21.61 -2.54
CA ILE A 57 9.91 22.75 -3.45
C ILE A 57 8.67 23.56 -3.06
N MET A 58 7.63 22.93 -2.51
CA MET A 58 6.38 23.60 -2.13
C MET A 58 6.31 23.99 -0.65
N GLY A 59 7.43 24.00 0.07
CA GLY A 59 7.47 24.42 1.48
C GLY A 59 6.99 23.35 2.46
N GLY A 60 7.13 22.07 2.08
CA GLY A 60 6.78 20.91 2.92
C GLY A 60 5.32 20.48 2.80
N LEU A 61 4.97 19.46 3.58
CA LEU A 61 3.63 18.92 3.62
C LEU A 61 2.68 19.79 4.46
N ASN A 62 1.60 20.25 3.84
CA ASN A 62 0.51 20.95 4.52
C ASN A 62 -0.42 19.95 5.19
N VAL A 63 -0.36 19.85 6.52
CA VAL A 63 -1.14 18.88 7.31
C VAL A 63 -2.29 19.57 8.01
N ASN A 64 -3.52 19.20 7.65
CA ASN A 64 -4.74 19.63 8.32
C ASN A 64 -5.27 18.50 9.21
N ILE A 65 -5.35 18.74 10.51
CA ILE A 65 -5.78 17.76 11.51
C ILE A 65 -7.15 18.17 12.06
N ARG A 66 -8.14 17.28 11.92
CA ARG A 66 -9.52 17.44 12.40
C ARG A 66 -9.96 16.17 13.12
N VAL A 67 -9.37 15.92 14.28
CA VAL A 67 -9.67 14.76 15.12
C VAL A 67 -10.33 15.22 16.39
N SER A 68 -11.52 14.70 16.70
CA SER A 68 -12.31 14.97 17.90
C SER A 68 -12.49 13.70 18.73
N GLU A 69 -13.08 13.82 19.90
CA GLU A 69 -13.59 12.66 20.64
C GLU A 69 -14.90 12.18 20.00
N GLN A 70 -15.16 10.87 20.08
CA GLN A 70 -16.42 10.28 19.60
C GLN A 70 -17.60 10.88 20.35
N SER A 71 -18.71 11.11 19.65
CA SER A 71 -19.97 11.57 20.24
C SER A 71 -20.41 10.66 21.39
N PRO A 72 -20.85 11.23 22.53
CA PRO A 72 -21.42 10.46 23.64
C PRO A 72 -22.63 9.61 23.20
N ASP A 73 -23.40 10.07 22.24
CA ASP A 73 -24.57 9.34 21.72
C ASP A 73 -24.17 8.06 20.99
N ILE A 74 -23.12 8.12 20.18
CA ILE A 74 -22.54 6.94 19.50
C ILE A 74 -21.94 5.98 20.53
N ALA A 75 -21.28 6.51 21.58
CA ALA A 75 -20.66 5.72 22.64
C ALA A 75 -21.67 4.82 23.38
N LEU A 76 -22.93 5.26 23.52
CA LEU A 76 -24.00 4.46 24.15
C LEU A 76 -24.24 3.11 23.44
N GLY A 77 -24.09 3.05 22.14
CA GLY A 77 -24.22 1.80 21.35
C GLY A 77 -22.93 0.97 21.39
N VAL A 78 -21.78 1.60 21.20
CA VAL A 78 -20.48 0.94 21.08
C VAL A 78 -19.99 0.39 22.43
N ASP A 79 -20.26 1.06 23.55
CA ASP A 79 -19.80 0.65 24.88
C ASP A 79 -20.52 -0.61 25.42
N LYS A 80 -21.55 -1.09 24.74
CA LYS A 80 -22.35 -2.28 25.08
C LYS A 80 -22.20 -3.40 24.05
N ASP A 81 -21.03 -3.60 23.51
CA ASP A 81 -20.72 -4.61 22.45
C ASP A 81 -21.54 -4.42 21.16
N GLY A 82 -22.02 -3.21 20.91
CA GLY A 82 -22.70 -2.82 19.68
C GLY A 82 -21.74 -2.22 18.65
N ALA A 83 -22.30 -1.87 17.49
CA ALA A 83 -21.59 -1.19 16.41
C ALA A 83 -22.07 0.26 16.25
N GLY A 84 -21.17 1.15 15.85
CA GLY A 84 -21.48 2.56 15.61
C GLY A 84 -22.23 2.79 14.29
N ASP A 85 -22.25 1.81 13.39
CA ASP A 85 -22.92 1.89 12.08
C ASP A 85 -23.28 0.49 11.59
N GLN A 86 -24.03 0.43 10.49
CA GLN A 86 -24.28 -0.78 9.73
C GLN A 86 -22.98 -1.31 9.11
N GLY A 87 -22.89 -2.63 8.94
CA GLY A 87 -21.71 -3.22 8.32
C GLY A 87 -21.94 -4.65 7.87
N ILE A 88 -21.18 -5.04 6.85
CA ILE A 88 -21.00 -6.43 6.45
C ILE A 88 -19.50 -6.72 6.53
N MET A 89 -19.15 -7.80 7.24
CA MET A 89 -17.76 -8.23 7.39
C MET A 89 -17.54 -9.50 6.60
N TYR A 90 -16.43 -9.53 5.85
CA TYR A 90 -15.98 -10.71 5.13
C TYR A 90 -14.68 -11.21 5.76
N GLY A 91 -14.62 -12.51 6.02
CA GLY A 91 -13.41 -13.17 6.48
C GLY A 91 -13.08 -14.32 5.55
N TYR A 92 -11.82 -14.48 5.22
CA TYR A 92 -11.31 -15.56 4.39
C TYR A 92 -9.99 -16.05 4.94
N ALA A 93 -9.77 -17.36 4.92
CA ALA A 93 -8.49 -17.96 5.25
C ALA A 93 -8.30 -19.22 4.39
N THR A 94 -7.07 -19.45 3.96
CA THR A 94 -6.67 -20.61 3.19
C THR A 94 -5.37 -21.19 3.76
N ASN A 95 -5.11 -22.46 3.56
CA ASN A 95 -3.86 -23.10 3.96
C ASN A 95 -2.82 -23.16 2.83
N GLU A 96 -2.99 -22.37 1.79
CA GLU A 96 -2.08 -22.31 0.64
C GLU A 96 -0.71 -21.74 1.03
N THR A 97 -0.67 -20.87 2.02
CA THR A 97 0.54 -20.23 2.52
C THR A 97 0.61 -20.26 4.04
N PRO A 98 1.81 -20.17 4.65
CA PRO A 98 1.96 -20.10 6.12
C PRO A 98 1.19 -18.92 6.74
N GLU A 99 0.97 -17.85 5.98
CA GLU A 99 0.24 -16.65 6.40
C GLU A 99 -1.27 -16.84 6.38
N MET A 100 -1.78 -17.99 5.95
CA MET A 100 -3.21 -18.29 5.75
C MET A 100 -3.88 -17.35 4.73
N MET A 101 -3.11 -16.88 3.78
CA MET A 101 -3.52 -15.94 2.73
C MET A 101 -3.46 -16.60 1.34
N PRO A 102 -4.22 -16.10 0.35
CA PRO A 102 -4.17 -16.61 -1.02
C PRO A 102 -2.77 -16.56 -1.62
N LEU A 103 -2.35 -17.64 -2.24
CA LEU A 103 -1.02 -17.79 -2.81
C LEU A 103 -0.63 -16.70 -3.82
N PRO A 104 -1.47 -16.33 -4.82
CA PRO A 104 -1.10 -15.26 -5.76
C PRO A 104 -0.97 -13.88 -5.08
N PHE A 105 -1.74 -13.63 -4.02
CA PHE A 105 -1.62 -12.39 -3.24
C PHE A 105 -0.27 -12.34 -2.52
N MET A 106 0.16 -13.46 -1.91
CA MET A 106 1.44 -13.53 -1.21
C MET A 106 2.64 -13.40 -2.16
N VAL A 107 2.57 -13.99 -3.36
CA VAL A 107 3.60 -13.81 -4.40
C VAL A 107 3.72 -12.35 -4.81
N ALA A 108 2.59 -11.67 -5.03
CA ALA A 108 2.59 -10.24 -5.37
C ALA A 108 3.15 -9.38 -4.23
N THR A 109 2.79 -9.68 -2.98
CA THR A 109 3.31 -9.01 -1.78
C THR A 109 4.82 -9.22 -1.65
N LYS A 110 5.30 -10.44 -1.84
CA LYS A 110 6.73 -10.76 -1.79
C LYS A 110 7.53 -10.00 -2.84
N PHE A 111 7.02 -9.92 -4.05
CA PHE A 111 7.64 -9.11 -5.11
C PHE A 111 7.76 -7.64 -4.69
N LEU A 112 6.71 -7.06 -4.11
CA LEU A 112 6.74 -5.66 -3.64
C LEU A 112 7.71 -5.46 -2.47
N GLU A 113 7.90 -6.46 -1.60
CA GLU A 113 8.92 -6.44 -0.56
C GLU A 113 10.35 -6.45 -1.15
N LEU A 114 10.59 -7.31 -2.13
CA LEU A 114 11.88 -7.35 -2.85
C LEU A 114 12.19 -6.01 -3.52
N LEU A 115 11.19 -5.42 -4.19
CA LEU A 115 11.30 -4.12 -4.84
C LEU A 115 11.61 -3.01 -3.83
N LYS A 116 10.87 -2.95 -2.72
CA LYS A 116 11.06 -1.95 -1.65
C LYS A 116 12.45 -2.01 -1.04
N ASN A 117 13.00 -3.21 -0.88
CA ASN A 117 14.32 -3.43 -0.28
C ASN A 117 15.47 -3.37 -1.30
N HIS A 118 15.17 -3.16 -2.58
CA HIS A 118 16.18 -3.09 -3.62
C HIS A 118 17.04 -1.82 -3.47
N PRO A 119 18.38 -1.93 -3.49
CA PRO A 119 19.27 -0.80 -3.21
C PRO A 119 19.34 0.25 -4.32
N SER A 120 18.82 -0.04 -5.50
CA SER A 120 18.87 0.85 -6.65
C SER A 120 17.98 2.07 -6.46
N LYS A 121 18.53 3.23 -6.79
CA LYS A 121 17.80 4.50 -6.85
C LYS A 121 16.94 4.68 -8.11
N MET A 122 16.96 3.70 -9.01
CA MET A 122 16.10 3.73 -10.21
C MET A 122 14.61 3.61 -9.85
N PHE A 123 14.29 2.87 -8.79
CA PHE A 123 12.92 2.63 -8.35
C PHE A 123 12.47 3.66 -7.33
N ARG A 124 11.17 4.00 -7.40
CA ARG A 124 10.50 4.96 -6.53
C ARG A 124 9.47 4.25 -5.65
N ALA A 125 8.80 5.02 -4.82
CA ALA A 125 7.92 4.50 -3.78
C ALA A 125 6.58 3.95 -4.28
N ASP A 126 6.12 4.34 -5.47
CA ASP A 126 4.82 3.88 -5.99
C ASP A 126 5.00 2.68 -6.91
N ALA A 127 4.34 1.58 -6.55
CA ALA A 127 4.35 0.37 -7.35
C ALA A 127 3.05 -0.42 -7.17
N LYS A 128 2.69 -1.17 -8.22
CA LYS A 128 1.56 -2.11 -8.22
C LYS A 128 2.03 -3.44 -8.77
N ALA A 129 1.53 -4.53 -8.19
CA ALA A 129 1.76 -5.88 -8.66
C ALA A 129 0.45 -6.64 -8.78
N GLN A 130 0.34 -7.49 -9.79
CA GLN A 130 -0.78 -8.39 -10.01
C GLN A 130 -0.26 -9.73 -10.50
N VAL A 131 -0.74 -10.82 -9.91
CA VAL A 131 -0.44 -12.19 -10.30
C VAL A 131 -1.74 -12.86 -10.73
N SER A 132 -1.77 -13.34 -11.98
CA SER A 132 -2.84 -14.21 -12.48
C SER A 132 -2.41 -15.66 -12.26
N PHE A 133 -3.22 -16.39 -11.51
CA PHE A 133 -2.92 -17.77 -11.11
C PHE A 133 -4.05 -18.69 -11.56
N ASP A 134 -3.68 -19.77 -12.21
CA ASP A 134 -4.60 -20.83 -12.61
C ASP A 134 -4.59 -21.93 -11.54
N TYR A 135 -5.67 -22.04 -10.78
CA TYR A 135 -5.81 -23.01 -9.70
C TYR A 135 -5.94 -24.46 -10.20
N ASP A 136 -6.41 -24.68 -11.43
CA ASP A 136 -6.55 -26.03 -12.01
C ASP A 136 -5.17 -26.61 -12.34
N SER A 137 -4.28 -25.81 -12.91
CA SER A 137 -2.90 -26.23 -13.23
C SER A 137 -1.90 -25.95 -12.11
N GLY A 138 -2.26 -25.15 -11.11
CA GLY A 138 -1.37 -24.73 -10.03
C GLY A 138 -0.24 -23.80 -10.51
N LYS A 139 -0.47 -22.99 -11.55
CA LYS A 139 0.57 -22.19 -12.19
C LYS A 139 0.22 -20.70 -12.26
N ILE A 140 1.26 -19.87 -12.16
CA ILE A 140 1.19 -18.47 -12.58
C ILE A 140 1.09 -18.45 -14.10
N THR A 141 0.13 -17.70 -14.63
CA THR A 141 -0.02 -17.46 -16.09
C THR A 141 0.57 -16.13 -16.50
N THR A 142 0.31 -15.07 -15.71
CA THR A 142 0.81 -13.73 -15.99
C THR A 142 1.23 -13.04 -14.68
N PHE A 143 2.35 -12.36 -14.72
CA PHE A 143 2.78 -11.48 -13.64
C PHE A 143 2.99 -10.06 -14.19
N LEU A 144 2.15 -9.13 -13.75
CA LEU A 144 2.22 -7.73 -14.14
C LEU A 144 2.75 -6.90 -12.99
N CYS A 145 3.64 -5.94 -13.31
CA CYS A 145 3.94 -4.85 -12.40
C CYS A 145 3.97 -3.51 -13.12
N SER A 146 3.62 -2.47 -12.36
CA SER A 146 3.89 -1.08 -12.72
C SER A 146 4.70 -0.48 -11.59
N VAL A 147 5.93 -0.04 -11.88
CA VAL A 147 6.86 0.51 -10.90
C VAL A 147 7.25 1.93 -11.30
N GLN A 148 7.10 2.86 -10.36
CA GLN A 148 7.57 4.23 -10.52
C GLN A 148 9.11 4.24 -10.58
N HIS A 149 9.66 4.97 -11.55
CA HIS A 149 11.11 5.01 -11.78
C HIS A 149 11.64 6.44 -11.93
N SER A 150 12.96 6.58 -11.85
CA SER A 150 13.66 7.84 -12.09
C SER A 150 13.38 8.36 -13.52
N PRO A 151 13.29 9.68 -13.73
CA PRO A 151 13.17 10.26 -15.07
C PRO A 151 14.39 10.01 -15.97
N ASP A 152 15.54 9.66 -15.38
CA ASP A 152 16.82 9.48 -16.06
C ASP A 152 17.03 8.04 -16.58
N VAL A 153 16.05 7.15 -16.39
CA VAL A 153 16.13 5.75 -16.83
C VAL A 153 14.92 5.38 -17.67
N GLU A 154 15.14 4.53 -18.66
CA GLU A 154 14.07 3.95 -19.48
C GLU A 154 13.66 2.58 -18.94
N VAL A 155 12.46 2.12 -19.29
CA VAL A 155 11.94 0.81 -18.85
C VAL A 155 12.85 -0.34 -19.30
N SER A 156 13.51 -0.21 -20.45
CA SER A 156 14.50 -1.17 -20.95
C SER A 156 15.69 -1.39 -20.01
N ASP A 157 16.08 -0.34 -19.28
CA ASP A 157 17.29 -0.38 -18.42
C ASP A 157 17.10 -1.26 -17.19
N PHE A 158 15.85 -1.35 -16.69
CA PHE A 158 15.54 -2.09 -15.47
C PHE A 158 14.59 -3.27 -15.64
N ARG A 159 14.03 -3.48 -16.85
CA ARG A 159 13.09 -4.58 -17.10
C ARG A 159 13.61 -5.93 -16.61
N HIS A 160 14.84 -6.27 -16.94
CA HIS A 160 15.44 -7.55 -16.56
C HIS A 160 15.58 -7.72 -15.03
N VAL A 161 15.80 -6.61 -14.29
CA VAL A 161 15.88 -6.61 -12.82
C VAL A 161 14.50 -6.95 -12.24
N ILE A 162 13.45 -6.30 -12.75
CA ILE A 162 12.07 -6.55 -12.31
C ILE A 162 11.65 -7.98 -12.64
N GLU A 163 11.92 -8.46 -13.85
CA GLU A 163 11.62 -9.83 -14.26
C GLU A 163 12.33 -10.87 -13.38
N SER A 164 13.57 -10.60 -12.98
CA SER A 164 14.31 -11.44 -12.03
C SER A 164 13.66 -11.45 -10.64
N MET A 165 13.17 -10.32 -10.16
CA MET A 165 12.43 -10.25 -8.89
C MET A 165 11.09 -11.00 -8.95
N MET A 166 10.37 -10.95 -10.09
CA MET A 166 9.15 -11.74 -10.29
C MET A 166 9.44 -13.24 -10.19
N VAL A 167 10.52 -13.69 -10.82
CA VAL A 167 10.98 -15.10 -10.75
C VAL A 167 11.37 -15.46 -9.30
N LEU A 168 12.13 -14.61 -8.61
CA LEU A 168 12.50 -14.86 -7.21
C LEU A 168 11.27 -14.99 -6.31
N ALA A 169 10.29 -14.09 -6.46
CA ALA A 169 9.06 -14.14 -5.70
C ALA A 169 8.25 -15.42 -5.97
N ALA A 170 8.19 -15.88 -7.21
CA ALA A 170 7.54 -17.14 -7.57
C ALA A 170 8.28 -18.37 -7.00
N CYS A 171 9.61 -18.38 -7.11
CA CYS A 171 10.45 -19.47 -6.60
C CYS A 171 10.33 -19.64 -5.08
N GLU A 172 10.14 -18.57 -4.32
CA GLU A 172 9.98 -18.65 -2.85
C GLU A 172 8.77 -19.48 -2.45
N TYR A 173 7.74 -19.49 -3.29
CA TYR A 173 6.53 -20.31 -3.10
C TYR A 173 6.54 -21.59 -3.95
N GLY A 174 7.66 -21.98 -4.54
CA GLY A 174 7.82 -23.19 -5.32
C GLY A 174 7.02 -23.22 -6.64
N LEU A 175 6.71 -22.06 -7.20
CA LEU A 175 5.89 -21.92 -8.41
C LEU A 175 6.75 -21.91 -9.69
N ASN A 176 6.07 -22.06 -10.82
CA ASN A 176 6.67 -21.97 -12.15
C ASN A 176 7.28 -20.59 -12.43
N THR A 177 8.22 -20.53 -13.38
CA THR A 177 8.94 -19.31 -13.76
C THR A 177 8.75 -18.91 -15.22
N ASP A 178 8.00 -19.74 -15.97
CA ASP A 178 7.73 -19.63 -17.41
C ASP A 178 6.45 -18.85 -17.73
N PHE A 179 6.02 -17.98 -16.83
CA PHE A 179 4.85 -17.13 -17.00
C PHE A 179 5.14 -15.88 -17.85
N GLU A 180 4.10 -15.28 -18.39
CA GLU A 180 4.18 -13.97 -19.05
C GLU A 180 4.55 -12.87 -18.05
N LYS A 181 5.57 -12.06 -18.39
CA LYS A 181 6.07 -10.97 -17.55
C LYS A 181 5.74 -9.62 -18.19
N LEU A 182 4.90 -8.83 -17.53
CA LEU A 182 4.48 -7.51 -18.00
C LEU A 182 5.05 -6.43 -17.07
N VAL A 183 6.08 -5.73 -17.53
CA VAL A 183 6.76 -4.66 -16.76
C VAL A 183 6.43 -3.31 -17.38
N ASN A 184 5.76 -2.45 -16.64
CA ASN A 184 5.32 -1.12 -17.08
C ASN A 184 4.71 -1.16 -18.50
N PRO A 185 3.64 -1.94 -18.72
CA PRO A 185 3.11 -2.15 -20.08
C PRO A 185 2.62 -0.87 -20.75
N THR A 186 2.29 0.16 -19.98
CA THR A 186 1.92 1.48 -20.48
C THR A 186 3.14 2.39 -20.76
N GLY A 187 4.36 1.89 -20.49
CA GLY A 187 5.60 2.60 -20.69
C GLY A 187 6.05 3.40 -19.46
N ARG A 188 6.37 4.68 -19.65
CA ARG A 188 6.95 5.55 -18.63
C ARG A 188 6.03 5.76 -17.41
N PHE A 189 6.58 5.53 -16.21
CA PHE A 189 5.91 5.79 -14.93
C PHE A 189 6.84 6.56 -14.00
N VAL A 190 6.95 7.88 -14.19
CA VAL A 190 7.82 8.78 -13.42
C VAL A 190 7.03 9.56 -12.38
N ILE A 191 5.83 10.05 -12.72
CA ILE A 191 4.95 10.74 -11.78
C ILE A 191 4.09 9.69 -11.08
N GLY A 192 4.27 9.55 -9.78
CA GLY A 192 3.55 8.58 -8.93
C GLY A 192 3.19 9.17 -7.57
N GLY A 193 2.62 8.31 -6.72
CA GLY A 193 2.20 8.68 -5.39
C GLY A 193 1.14 9.79 -5.36
N PRO A 194 1.15 10.65 -4.33
CA PRO A 194 0.12 11.68 -4.14
C PRO A 194 0.11 12.75 -5.24
N PHE A 195 1.19 12.89 -6.01
CA PHE A 195 1.26 13.82 -7.14
C PHE A 195 0.54 13.30 -8.39
N ALA A 196 0.49 11.99 -8.57
CA ALA A 196 -0.26 11.36 -9.66
C ALA A 196 -1.74 11.23 -9.30
N ASP A 197 -2.04 10.69 -8.12
CA ASP A 197 -3.40 10.33 -7.72
C ASP A 197 -3.66 10.67 -6.25
N CYS A 198 -4.93 10.84 -5.90
CA CYS A 198 -5.35 11.10 -4.54
C CYS A 198 -5.39 9.79 -3.75
N GLY A 199 -4.59 9.72 -2.69
CA GLY A 199 -4.64 8.63 -1.71
C GLY A 199 -5.72 8.89 -0.67
N VAL A 200 -6.58 7.90 -0.43
CA VAL A 200 -7.60 7.94 0.62
C VAL A 200 -7.61 6.60 1.35
N THR A 201 -7.69 6.61 2.68
CA THR A 201 -7.83 5.39 3.49
C THR A 201 -9.05 4.57 3.06
N GLY A 202 -8.92 3.23 3.13
CA GLY A 202 -10.02 2.30 2.84
C GLY A 202 -10.42 2.16 1.37
N ARG A 203 -9.70 2.76 0.42
CA ARG A 203 -10.01 2.68 -1.02
C ARG A 203 -9.21 1.63 -1.81
N LYS A 204 -8.42 0.80 -1.13
CA LYS A 204 -7.62 -0.28 -1.76
C LYS A 204 -8.03 -1.65 -1.23
N LEU A 205 -9.32 -1.97 -1.33
CA LEU A 205 -9.92 -3.17 -0.75
C LEU A 205 -9.20 -4.47 -1.15
N ALA A 206 -8.80 -4.63 -2.41
CA ALA A 206 -8.07 -5.81 -2.85
C ALA A 206 -6.70 -5.96 -2.16
N CYS A 207 -6.01 -4.84 -1.87
CA CYS A 207 -4.74 -4.85 -1.14
C CYS A 207 -4.95 -5.00 0.37
N ASP A 208 -6.03 -4.41 0.90
CA ASP A 208 -6.32 -4.38 2.34
C ASP A 208 -6.92 -5.69 2.84
N THR A 209 -7.40 -6.55 1.93
CA THR A 209 -8.05 -7.83 2.23
C THR A 209 -7.27 -9.01 1.64
N TYR A 210 -7.83 -9.74 0.68
CA TYR A 210 -7.34 -11.04 0.23
C TYR A 210 -6.95 -11.06 -1.26
N GLY A 211 -6.67 -9.90 -1.84
CA GLY A 211 -6.13 -9.79 -3.20
C GLY A 211 -7.09 -10.08 -4.34
N GLY A 212 -8.39 -10.00 -4.15
CA GLY A 212 -9.39 -10.31 -5.17
C GLY A 212 -10.06 -11.67 -5.00
N ILE A 213 -9.66 -12.42 -3.97
CA ILE A 213 -10.26 -13.69 -3.56
C ILE A 213 -11.00 -13.47 -2.25
N GLY A 214 -12.14 -14.15 -2.04
CA GLY A 214 -12.84 -14.13 -0.74
C GLY A 214 -13.70 -12.88 -0.47
N HIS A 215 -14.17 -12.19 -1.50
CA HIS A 215 -15.15 -11.10 -1.38
C HIS A 215 -16.19 -11.09 -2.49
#